data_0eb34abc72b93cd55f95d2d0817c4626
#
_entry.id   0eb34abc72b93cd55f95d2d0817c4626
#
_cell.length_a   1.000
_cell.length_b   1.000
_cell.length_c   1.000
_cell.angle_alpha   90.00
_cell.angle_beta   90.00
_cell.angle_gamma   90.00
#
_symmetry.space_group_name_H-M   'P 1'
#
loop_
_entity.id
_entity.type
_entity.pdbx_description
1 polymer ?
#
loop_
_entity_poly.entity_id
_entity_poly.type
_entity_poly.pdbx_seq_one_letter_code
_entity_poly.pdbx_strand_id
1 'polypeptide(L)'
;DENEQKGQAFQEMEENIRLSIVGLSHDLRTPLTAINGYVQLLEQVEDTEKREKYLTIIKQSVARLLSMTDQFYDLARIETKQKEMDLHTLSFSKEVEEVFFSFYEQFSEKNIEVAFAEHSINTTVLADPLMLLRVLQNIIQNLLRYADGQAKVTFSKEDPFIRLTVANPIKPGTQTSVEKVFQRFYTENTSRTNTESSGIGLYLSKKLVEGMGGEMTARLDGGIFSISVKLRRV
;
A
#
# COMPACT_ATOMS: atom_id res chain seq x y z
N ASP A 1 25.13 17.76 -21.21
CA ASP A 1 24.40 18.09 -22.44
C ASP A 1 22.98 17.48 -22.38
N GLU A 2 21.99 18.21 -22.94
CA GLU A 2 20.56 17.83 -22.90
C GLU A 2 20.29 16.43 -23.49
N ASN A 3 21.11 16.03 -24.49
CA ASN A 3 21.03 14.68 -25.08
C ASN A 3 21.57 13.57 -24.17
N GLU A 4 22.60 13.84 -23.38
CA GLU A 4 23.14 12.87 -22.40
C GLU A 4 22.16 12.66 -21.24
N GLN A 5 21.52 13.74 -20.77
CA GLN A 5 20.48 13.65 -19.72
C GLN A 5 19.24 12.88 -20.20
N LYS A 6 18.82 13.08 -21.46
CA LYS A 6 17.73 12.30 -22.07
C LYS A 6 18.11 10.83 -22.24
N GLY A 7 19.36 10.55 -22.61
CA GLY A 7 19.86 9.18 -22.73
C GLY A 7 19.92 8.45 -21.40
N GLN A 8 20.40 9.11 -20.33
CA GLN A 8 20.43 8.54 -18.98
C GLN A 8 19.01 8.30 -18.43
N ALA A 9 18.10 9.26 -18.60
CA ALA A 9 16.71 9.11 -18.17
C ALA A 9 16.01 7.94 -18.90
N PHE A 10 16.32 7.73 -20.18
CA PHE A 10 15.77 6.60 -20.96
C PHE A 10 16.33 5.26 -20.47
N GLN A 11 17.63 5.18 -20.20
CA GLN A 11 18.25 3.96 -19.66
C GLN A 11 17.74 3.62 -18.27
N GLU A 12 17.60 4.62 -17.39
CA GLU A 12 17.00 4.44 -16.06
C GLU A 12 15.54 3.96 -16.16
N MET A 13 14.78 4.48 -17.11
CA MET A 13 13.40 4.05 -17.35
C MET A 13 13.35 2.60 -17.85
N GLU A 14 14.21 2.22 -18.80
CA GLU A 14 14.28 0.85 -19.32
C GLU A 14 14.67 -0.16 -18.22
N GLU A 15 15.66 0.17 -17.40
CA GLU A 15 16.08 -0.67 -16.26
C GLU A 15 15.01 -0.79 -15.21
N ASN A 16 14.30 0.30 -14.91
CA ASN A 16 13.15 0.29 -13.99
C ASN A 16 11.99 -0.59 -14.50
N ILE A 17 11.68 -0.55 -15.78
CA ILE A 17 10.66 -1.42 -16.41
C ILE A 17 11.11 -2.88 -16.32
N ARG A 18 12.36 -3.18 -16.63
CA ARG A 18 12.91 -4.54 -16.58
C ARG A 18 12.86 -5.11 -15.15
N LEU A 19 13.28 -4.35 -14.15
CA LEU A 19 13.19 -4.74 -12.75
C LEU A 19 11.73 -4.94 -12.31
N SER A 20 10.82 -4.11 -12.81
CA SER A 20 9.37 -4.23 -12.56
C SER A 20 8.81 -5.54 -13.10
N ILE A 21 9.17 -5.92 -14.32
CA ILE A 21 8.71 -7.18 -14.94
C ILE A 21 9.27 -8.40 -14.20
N VAL A 22 10.54 -8.36 -13.81
CA VAL A 22 11.18 -9.48 -13.08
C VAL A 22 10.58 -9.65 -11.70
N GLY A 23 10.42 -8.55 -10.94
CA GLY A 23 9.80 -8.56 -9.62
C GLY A 23 8.35 -9.06 -9.67
N LEU A 24 7.55 -8.53 -10.60
CA LEU A 24 6.17 -8.95 -10.82
C LEU A 24 6.07 -10.44 -11.16
N SER A 25 6.91 -10.92 -12.08
CA SER A 25 6.91 -12.33 -12.50
C SER A 25 7.19 -13.27 -11.32
N HIS A 26 8.10 -12.87 -10.43
CA HIS A 26 8.40 -13.63 -9.21
C HIS A 26 7.20 -13.62 -8.26
N ASP A 27 6.60 -12.45 -8.02
CA ASP A 27 5.52 -12.28 -7.05
C ASP A 27 4.20 -12.90 -7.50
N LEU A 28 3.94 -12.95 -8.81
CA LEU A 28 2.81 -13.69 -9.39
C LEU A 28 3.02 -15.21 -9.32
N ARG A 29 4.27 -15.69 -9.47
CA ARG A 29 4.56 -17.13 -9.45
C ARG A 29 4.20 -17.77 -8.12
N THR A 30 4.44 -17.09 -7.01
CA THR A 30 4.21 -17.63 -5.66
C THR A 30 2.74 -18.01 -5.41
N PRO A 31 1.74 -17.10 -5.55
CA PRO A 31 0.34 -17.46 -5.36
C PRO A 31 -0.14 -18.46 -6.43
N LEU A 32 0.36 -18.41 -7.66
CA LEU A 32 0.05 -19.41 -8.69
C LEU A 32 0.54 -20.80 -8.32
N THR A 33 1.75 -20.91 -7.78
CA THR A 33 2.30 -22.19 -7.30
C THR A 33 1.49 -22.72 -6.11
N ALA A 34 1.07 -21.85 -5.19
CA ALA A 34 0.22 -22.24 -4.09
C ALA A 34 -1.14 -22.76 -4.58
N ILE A 35 -1.81 -22.03 -5.48
CA ILE A 35 -3.09 -22.46 -6.08
C ILE A 35 -2.91 -23.85 -6.72
N ASN A 36 -1.93 -24.02 -7.59
CA ASN A 36 -1.69 -25.29 -8.27
C ASN A 36 -1.43 -26.44 -7.28
N GLY A 37 -0.60 -26.23 -6.27
CA GLY A 37 -0.31 -27.24 -5.25
C GLY A 37 -1.55 -27.63 -4.43
N TYR A 38 -2.33 -26.65 -3.96
CA TYR A 38 -3.54 -26.94 -3.17
C TYR A 38 -4.68 -27.52 -4.02
N VAL A 39 -4.78 -27.21 -5.29
CA VAL A 39 -5.71 -27.88 -6.21
C VAL A 39 -5.37 -29.38 -6.34
N GLN A 40 -4.10 -29.73 -6.52
CA GLN A 40 -3.67 -31.14 -6.56
C GLN A 40 -3.94 -31.86 -5.22
N LEU A 41 -3.74 -31.20 -4.10
CA LEU A 41 -4.05 -31.78 -2.79
C LEU A 41 -5.57 -31.97 -2.58
N LEU A 42 -6.41 -31.09 -3.15
CA LEU A 42 -7.89 -31.23 -3.11
C LEU A 42 -8.39 -32.47 -3.85
N GLU A 43 -7.71 -32.91 -4.90
CA GLU A 43 -8.06 -34.12 -5.65
C GLU A 43 -7.87 -35.40 -4.83
N GLN A 44 -7.01 -35.36 -3.81
CA GLN A 44 -6.59 -36.52 -3.02
C GLN A 44 -7.15 -36.50 -1.58
N VAL A 45 -7.75 -35.37 -1.14
CA VAL A 45 -8.19 -35.20 0.23
C VAL A 45 -9.66 -35.63 0.39
N GLU A 46 -9.93 -36.58 1.29
CA GLU A 46 -11.27 -37.00 1.70
C GLU A 46 -11.75 -36.25 2.96
N ASP A 47 -10.83 -35.75 3.77
CA ASP A 47 -11.09 -35.02 5.01
C ASP A 47 -11.71 -33.63 4.72
N THR A 48 -12.92 -33.41 5.22
CA THR A 48 -13.71 -32.19 4.98
C THR A 48 -13.03 -30.96 5.56
N GLU A 49 -12.43 -31.04 6.75
CA GLU A 49 -11.76 -29.90 7.40
C GLU A 49 -10.52 -29.46 6.61
N LYS A 50 -9.72 -30.43 6.16
CA LYS A 50 -8.55 -30.15 5.29
C LYS A 50 -8.98 -29.56 3.95
N ARG A 51 -10.11 -30.06 3.40
CA ARG A 51 -10.66 -29.56 2.14
C ARG A 51 -11.06 -28.09 2.26
N GLU A 52 -11.75 -27.70 3.32
CA GLU A 52 -12.11 -26.29 3.58
C GLU A 52 -10.89 -25.40 3.76
N LYS A 53 -9.88 -25.87 4.49
CA LYS A 53 -8.60 -25.19 4.66
C LYS A 53 -7.92 -24.95 3.32
N TYR A 54 -7.83 -25.95 2.44
CA TYR A 54 -7.20 -25.81 1.13
C TYR A 54 -7.97 -24.85 0.23
N LEU A 55 -9.30 -24.89 0.22
CA LEU A 55 -10.14 -23.94 -0.49
C LEU A 55 -9.94 -22.51 0.01
N THR A 56 -9.79 -22.32 1.30
CA THR A 56 -9.51 -21.00 1.90
C THR A 56 -8.17 -20.46 1.41
N ILE A 57 -7.12 -21.28 1.38
CA ILE A 57 -5.79 -20.87 0.88
C ILE A 57 -5.84 -20.53 -0.61
N ILE A 58 -6.57 -21.30 -1.42
CA ILE A 58 -6.77 -21.00 -2.85
C ILE A 58 -7.49 -19.66 -3.01
N LYS A 59 -8.59 -19.43 -2.31
CA LYS A 59 -9.34 -18.15 -2.36
C LYS A 59 -8.46 -16.96 -1.99
N GLN A 60 -7.67 -17.07 -0.92
CA GLN A 60 -6.70 -16.03 -0.50
C GLN A 60 -5.65 -15.77 -1.58
N SER A 61 -5.12 -16.83 -2.20
CA SER A 61 -4.13 -16.72 -3.26
C SER A 61 -4.68 -16.06 -4.53
N VAL A 62 -5.95 -16.36 -4.89
CA VAL A 62 -6.65 -15.70 -6.01
C VAL A 62 -6.89 -14.23 -5.70
N ALA A 63 -7.40 -13.90 -4.52
CA ALA A 63 -7.63 -12.51 -4.10
C ALA A 63 -6.33 -11.70 -4.14
N ARG A 64 -5.21 -12.30 -3.74
CA ARG A 64 -3.88 -11.70 -3.82
C ARG A 64 -3.47 -11.43 -5.28
N LEU A 65 -3.66 -12.39 -6.20
CA LEU A 65 -3.36 -12.19 -7.62
C LEU A 65 -4.17 -11.04 -8.22
N LEU A 66 -5.46 -10.95 -7.91
CA LEU A 66 -6.31 -9.85 -8.35
C LEU A 66 -5.80 -8.51 -7.84
N SER A 67 -5.47 -8.42 -6.54
CA SER A 67 -4.89 -7.19 -5.96
C SER A 67 -3.57 -6.78 -6.64
N MET A 68 -2.70 -7.74 -6.97
CA MET A 68 -1.44 -7.47 -7.67
C MET A 68 -1.67 -6.97 -9.10
N THR A 69 -2.63 -7.57 -9.82
CA THR A 69 -3.01 -7.11 -11.17
C THR A 69 -3.57 -5.70 -11.16
N ASP A 70 -4.39 -5.35 -10.17
CA ASP A 70 -4.92 -4.00 -10.00
C ASP A 70 -3.81 -2.97 -9.72
N GLN A 71 -2.89 -3.31 -8.80
CA GLN A 71 -1.73 -2.46 -8.50
C GLN A 71 -0.84 -2.23 -9.73
N PHE A 72 -0.64 -3.27 -10.54
CA PHE A 72 0.14 -3.15 -11.77
C PHE A 72 -0.58 -2.32 -12.85
N TYR A 73 -1.89 -2.49 -12.99
CA TYR A 73 -2.69 -1.69 -13.91
C TYR A 73 -2.63 -0.20 -13.54
N ASP A 74 -2.75 0.13 -12.25
CA ASP A 74 -2.63 1.49 -11.77
C ASP A 74 -1.24 2.07 -12.00
N LEU A 75 -0.19 1.28 -11.75
CA LEU A 75 1.19 1.69 -12.00
C LEU A 75 1.39 2.04 -13.48
N ALA A 76 0.96 1.15 -14.38
CA ALA A 76 1.06 1.38 -15.82
C ALA A 76 0.29 2.63 -16.26
N ARG A 77 -0.88 2.87 -15.66
CA ARG A 77 -1.74 4.03 -15.96
C ARG A 77 -1.12 5.35 -15.51
N ILE A 78 -0.47 5.36 -14.35
CA ILE A 78 0.21 6.55 -13.83
C ILE A 78 1.45 6.88 -14.68
N GLU A 79 2.22 5.86 -15.08
CA GLU A 79 3.43 6.06 -15.87
C GLU A 79 3.16 6.56 -17.30
N THR A 80 2.03 6.14 -17.87
CA THR A 80 1.64 6.56 -19.23
C THR A 80 0.98 7.94 -19.27
N LYS A 81 0.79 8.62 -18.12
CA LYS A 81 0.07 9.90 -18.00
C LYS A 81 -1.30 9.90 -18.70
N GLN A 82 -1.95 8.74 -18.83
CA GLN A 82 -3.12 8.55 -19.68
C GLN A 82 -4.44 9.04 -19.09
N LYS A 83 -4.46 9.51 -17.84
CA LYS A 83 -5.70 10.08 -17.29
C LYS A 83 -5.41 11.26 -16.37
N GLU A 84 -6.09 12.36 -16.63
CA GLU A 84 -6.23 13.43 -15.65
C GLU A 84 -6.94 12.89 -14.41
N MET A 85 -6.46 13.28 -13.21
CA MET A 85 -7.11 12.96 -11.95
C MET A 85 -8.50 13.58 -11.92
N ASP A 86 -9.50 12.80 -11.55
CA ASP A 86 -10.88 13.28 -11.38
C ASP A 86 -11.05 13.89 -9.98
N LEU A 87 -10.56 15.12 -9.84
CA LEU A 87 -10.47 15.77 -8.54
C LEU A 87 -11.82 16.35 -8.09
N HIS A 88 -12.28 15.91 -6.92
CA HIS A 88 -13.48 16.37 -6.25
C HIS A 88 -13.17 16.97 -4.88
N THR A 89 -14.02 17.88 -4.45
CA THR A 89 -14.00 18.37 -3.07
C THR A 89 -14.64 17.33 -2.15
N LEU A 90 -13.88 16.86 -1.15
CA LEU A 90 -14.32 15.85 -0.20
C LEU A 90 -13.84 16.12 1.23
N SER A 91 -14.47 15.49 2.20
CA SER A 91 -14.04 15.54 3.61
C SER A 91 -12.99 14.46 3.86
N PHE A 92 -11.72 14.86 4.00
CA PHE A 92 -10.60 13.93 4.14
C PHE A 92 -10.72 13.06 5.41
N SER A 93 -11.15 13.64 6.54
CA SER A 93 -11.35 12.86 7.77
C SER A 93 -12.44 11.82 7.61
N LYS A 94 -13.56 12.17 6.97
CA LYS A 94 -14.66 11.24 6.75
C LYS A 94 -14.25 10.07 5.86
N GLU A 95 -13.57 10.33 4.74
CA GLU A 95 -13.06 9.27 3.86
C GLU A 95 -12.08 8.34 4.61
N VAL A 96 -11.17 8.91 5.41
CA VAL A 96 -10.23 8.13 6.21
C VAL A 96 -10.95 7.27 7.23
N GLU A 97 -11.91 7.83 8.00
CA GLU A 97 -12.68 7.11 9.00
C GLU A 97 -13.48 5.96 8.38
N GLU A 98 -14.19 6.20 7.27
CA GLU A 98 -14.98 5.17 6.58
C GLU A 98 -14.10 4.00 6.09
N VAL A 99 -12.95 4.30 5.49
CA VAL A 99 -12.03 3.27 5.02
C VAL A 99 -11.43 2.50 6.19
N PHE A 100 -10.96 3.16 7.24
CA PHE A 100 -10.41 2.49 8.42
C PHE A 100 -11.46 1.62 9.10
N PHE A 101 -12.70 2.09 9.21
CA PHE A 101 -13.80 1.32 9.79
C PHE A 101 -14.11 0.06 9.00
N SER A 102 -14.00 0.09 7.68
CA SER A 102 -14.20 -1.08 6.83
C SER A 102 -13.20 -2.22 7.08
N PHE A 103 -12.06 -1.93 7.74
CA PHE A 103 -11.04 -2.91 8.14
C PHE A 103 -11.08 -3.28 9.63
N TYR A 104 -12.14 -2.90 10.36
CA TYR A 104 -12.23 -3.10 11.81
C TYR A 104 -12.02 -4.56 12.22
N GLU A 105 -12.66 -5.52 11.54
CA GLU A 105 -12.51 -6.95 11.83
C GLU A 105 -11.04 -7.40 11.66
N GLN A 106 -10.37 -6.98 10.62
CA GLN A 106 -8.97 -7.32 10.36
C GLN A 106 -8.02 -6.72 11.41
N PHE A 107 -8.28 -5.50 11.86
CA PHE A 107 -7.53 -4.90 12.98
C PHE A 107 -7.77 -5.67 14.27
N SER A 108 -9.02 -6.06 14.56
CA SER A 108 -9.38 -6.86 15.74
C SER A 108 -8.68 -8.22 15.73
N GLU A 109 -8.71 -8.95 14.61
CA GLU A 109 -8.00 -10.22 14.44
C GLU A 109 -6.49 -10.13 14.66
N LYS A 110 -5.90 -8.99 14.32
CA LYS A 110 -4.46 -8.71 14.51
C LYS A 110 -4.13 -8.09 15.87
N ASN A 111 -5.14 -7.84 16.73
CA ASN A 111 -5.01 -7.14 17.99
C ASN A 111 -4.35 -5.75 17.82
N ILE A 112 -4.76 -5.00 16.79
CA ILE A 112 -4.30 -3.63 16.53
C ILE A 112 -5.43 -2.67 16.93
N GLU A 113 -5.18 -1.85 17.93
CA GLU A 113 -6.08 -0.77 18.34
C GLU A 113 -5.78 0.48 17.50
N VAL A 114 -6.80 1.01 16.81
CA VAL A 114 -6.67 2.24 16.00
C VAL A 114 -7.33 3.39 16.74
N ALA A 115 -6.55 4.37 17.15
CA ALA A 115 -7.01 5.58 17.82
C ALA A 115 -7.02 6.77 16.88
N PHE A 116 -8.20 7.40 16.72
CA PHE A 116 -8.34 8.68 16.04
C PHE A 116 -8.20 9.82 17.06
N ALA A 117 -7.27 10.73 16.80
CA ALA A 117 -7.15 11.93 17.63
C ALA A 117 -8.27 12.92 17.26
N GLU A 118 -8.90 13.50 18.27
CA GLU A 118 -9.86 14.58 18.06
C GLU A 118 -9.22 15.76 17.32
N HIS A 119 -9.96 16.33 16.39
CA HIS A 119 -9.57 17.54 15.68
C HIS A 119 -10.76 18.45 15.44
N SER A 120 -10.54 19.76 15.50
CA SER A 120 -11.53 20.81 15.21
C SER A 120 -11.32 21.51 13.87
N ILE A 121 -10.40 21.00 13.04
CA ILE A 121 -10.07 21.60 11.75
C ILE A 121 -11.03 21.13 10.66
N ASN A 122 -11.34 22.04 9.73
CA ASN A 122 -12.00 21.65 8.48
C ASN A 122 -11.01 20.84 7.63
N THR A 123 -11.35 19.60 7.33
CA THR A 123 -10.53 18.66 6.54
C THR A 123 -10.96 18.58 5.07
N THR A 124 -11.66 19.58 4.55
CA THR A 124 -12.08 19.62 3.14
C THR A 124 -10.85 19.78 2.24
N VAL A 125 -10.68 18.82 1.32
CA VAL A 125 -9.55 18.75 0.39
C VAL A 125 -10.01 18.47 -1.03
N LEU A 126 -9.13 18.73 -1.99
CA LEU A 126 -9.30 18.37 -3.39
C LEU A 126 -8.57 17.04 -3.65
N ALA A 127 -9.31 15.98 -4.01
CA ALA A 127 -8.73 14.66 -4.28
C ALA A 127 -9.62 13.84 -5.24
N ASP A 128 -9.03 12.84 -5.88
CA ASP A 128 -9.74 11.80 -6.61
C ASP A 128 -10.17 10.72 -5.60
N PRO A 129 -11.48 10.46 -5.42
CA PRO A 129 -11.97 9.54 -4.38
C PRO A 129 -11.44 8.12 -4.54
N LEU A 130 -11.35 7.62 -5.79
CA LEU A 130 -10.87 6.26 -6.06
C LEU A 130 -9.37 6.13 -5.78
N MET A 131 -8.60 7.14 -6.17
CA MET A 131 -7.16 7.15 -5.93
C MET A 131 -6.85 7.31 -4.43
N LEU A 132 -7.61 8.17 -3.74
CA LEU A 132 -7.49 8.31 -2.28
C LEU A 132 -7.84 7.01 -1.55
N LEU A 133 -8.92 6.32 -1.94
CA LEU A 133 -9.27 5.01 -1.40
C LEU A 133 -8.09 4.01 -1.51
N ARG A 134 -7.43 3.95 -2.67
CA ARG A 134 -6.27 3.07 -2.88
C ARG A 134 -5.08 3.44 -2.00
N VAL A 135 -4.80 4.73 -1.84
CA VAL A 135 -3.76 5.22 -0.92
C VAL A 135 -4.05 4.76 0.51
N LEU A 136 -5.29 4.94 0.99
CA LEU A 136 -5.69 4.55 2.34
C LEU A 136 -5.63 3.04 2.54
N GLN A 137 -6.10 2.25 1.58
CA GLN A 137 -6.00 0.79 1.62
C GLN A 137 -4.55 0.31 1.73
N ASN A 138 -3.63 0.89 0.96
CA ASN A 138 -2.21 0.56 1.04
C ASN A 138 -1.60 0.93 2.40
N ILE A 139 -1.97 2.06 2.99
CA ILE A 139 -1.54 2.47 4.34
C ILE A 139 -2.07 1.45 5.38
N ILE A 140 -3.34 1.06 5.29
CA ILE A 140 -3.95 0.09 6.19
C ILE A 140 -3.29 -1.29 6.06
N GLN A 141 -3.01 -1.76 4.84
CA GLN A 141 -2.29 -3.01 4.63
C GLN A 141 -0.88 -2.97 5.23
N ASN A 142 -0.23 -1.81 5.19
CA ASN A 142 1.05 -1.60 5.87
C ASN A 142 0.90 -1.71 7.40
N LEU A 143 -0.11 -1.07 7.99
CA LEU A 143 -0.44 -1.20 9.41
C LEU A 143 -0.69 -2.65 9.82
N LEU A 144 -1.57 -3.35 9.12
CA LEU A 144 -1.93 -4.75 9.41
C LEU A 144 -0.72 -5.70 9.36
N ARG A 145 0.33 -5.30 8.65
CA ARG A 145 1.56 -6.09 8.51
C ARG A 145 2.60 -5.79 9.58
N TYR A 146 2.83 -4.50 9.86
CA TYR A 146 4.01 -4.05 10.60
C TYR A 146 3.70 -3.42 11.96
N ALA A 147 2.45 -3.00 12.22
CA ALA A 147 2.09 -2.38 13.49
C ALA A 147 2.22 -3.38 14.65
N ASP A 148 2.67 -2.88 15.80
CA ASP A 148 2.76 -3.61 17.05
C ASP A 148 1.68 -3.08 18.01
N GLY A 149 0.51 -3.73 17.97
CA GLY A 149 -0.59 -3.54 18.91
C GLY A 149 -1.41 -2.27 18.77
N GLN A 150 -0.88 -1.19 18.19
CA GLN A 150 -1.61 0.08 18.13
C GLN A 150 -1.25 0.93 16.91
N ALA A 151 -2.19 1.79 16.50
CA ALA A 151 -1.99 2.82 15.50
C ALA A 151 -2.70 4.11 15.89
N LYS A 152 -2.13 5.26 15.56
CA LYS A 152 -2.70 6.57 15.82
C LYS A 152 -2.91 7.33 14.52
N VAL A 153 -4.12 7.83 14.31
CA VAL A 153 -4.51 8.63 13.15
C VAL A 153 -4.72 10.07 13.61
N THR A 154 -4.05 11.02 12.98
CA THR A 154 -4.12 12.44 13.32
C THR A 154 -4.26 13.31 12.09
N PHE A 155 -4.97 14.43 12.23
CA PHE A 155 -5.05 15.47 11.22
C PHE A 155 -4.44 16.76 11.71
N SER A 156 -3.71 17.46 10.85
CA SER A 156 -3.17 18.79 11.13
C SER A 156 -3.32 19.70 9.90
N LYS A 157 -3.49 20.99 10.18
CA LYS A 157 -3.55 22.02 9.15
C LYS A 157 -2.13 22.55 8.89
N GLU A 158 -1.71 22.51 7.64
CA GLU A 158 -0.45 23.08 7.15
C GLU A 158 -0.72 23.86 5.87
N ASP A 159 -1.25 25.07 6.00
CA ASP A 159 -1.68 25.86 4.83
C ASP A 159 -0.64 25.88 3.71
N PRO A 160 -1.00 25.57 2.46
CA PRO A 160 -2.36 25.36 1.94
C PRO A 160 -2.83 23.87 1.96
N PHE A 161 -2.31 23.05 2.85
CA PHE A 161 -2.59 21.62 2.91
C PHE A 161 -3.26 21.20 4.21
N ILE A 162 -3.97 20.07 4.16
CA ILE A 162 -4.33 19.25 5.30
C ILE A 162 -3.41 18.04 5.29
N ARG A 163 -2.77 17.76 6.43
CA ARG A 163 -1.94 16.58 6.64
C ARG A 163 -2.71 15.52 7.44
N LEU A 164 -2.82 14.33 6.89
CA LEU A 164 -3.08 13.09 7.62
C LEU A 164 -1.75 12.50 8.06
N THR A 165 -1.64 12.05 9.31
CA THR A 165 -0.52 11.24 9.78
C THR A 165 -1.06 9.98 10.42
N VAL A 166 -0.55 8.84 9.97
CA VAL A 166 -0.81 7.51 10.52
C VAL A 166 0.49 6.99 11.11
N ALA A 167 0.51 6.78 12.42
CA ALA A 167 1.70 6.39 13.16
C ALA A 167 1.46 5.11 13.96
N ASN A 168 2.43 4.22 14.00
CA ASN A 168 2.37 2.98 14.76
C ASN A 168 3.76 2.57 15.28
N PRO A 169 3.84 1.93 16.45
CA PRO A 169 5.03 1.20 16.85
C PRO A 169 5.30 0.08 15.85
N ILE A 170 6.56 -0.20 15.58
CA ILE A 170 6.98 -1.33 14.75
C ILE A 170 7.51 -2.46 15.64
N LYS A 171 7.34 -3.70 15.20
CA LYS A 171 7.80 -4.87 15.92
C LYS A 171 9.31 -4.80 16.17
N PRO A 172 9.79 -5.20 17.37
CA PRO A 172 11.22 -5.21 17.67
C PRO A 172 12.01 -6.01 16.63
N GLY A 173 13.16 -5.47 16.22
CA GLY A 173 14.02 -6.09 15.22
C GLY A 173 13.66 -5.77 13.76
N THR A 174 12.60 -5.03 13.50
CA THR A 174 12.28 -4.50 12.16
C THR A 174 13.33 -3.46 11.76
N GLN A 175 14.02 -3.69 10.65
CA GLN A 175 15.00 -2.76 10.08
C GLN A 175 14.38 -2.04 8.88
N THR A 176 13.74 -0.90 9.14
CA THR A 176 13.12 -0.09 8.08
C THR A 176 14.06 1.01 7.61
N SER A 177 14.41 1.01 6.33
CA SER A 177 15.07 2.18 5.71
C SER A 177 14.00 3.12 5.18
N VAL A 178 13.77 4.21 5.91
CA VAL A 178 12.75 5.22 5.56
C VAL A 178 12.97 5.81 4.17
N GLU A 179 14.23 5.95 3.75
CA GLU A 179 14.61 6.45 2.42
C GLU A 179 14.16 5.51 1.29
N LYS A 180 14.00 4.23 1.61
CA LYS A 180 13.68 3.18 0.63
C LYS A 180 12.21 2.75 0.63
N VAL A 181 11.41 3.10 1.65
CA VAL A 181 10.02 2.61 1.76
C VAL A 181 9.14 2.99 0.57
N PHE A 182 9.50 4.06 -0.15
CA PHE A 182 8.85 4.49 -1.38
C PHE A 182 9.55 4.04 -2.67
N GLN A 183 10.58 3.19 -2.57
CA GLN A 183 11.18 2.59 -3.76
C GLN A 183 10.35 1.39 -4.21
N ARG A 184 10.35 1.14 -5.52
CA ARG A 184 9.68 -0.02 -6.11
C ARG A 184 10.30 -1.31 -5.58
N PHE A 185 9.46 -2.28 -5.27
CA PHE A 185 9.87 -3.62 -4.81
C PHE A 185 10.69 -3.63 -3.51
N TYR A 186 10.71 -2.52 -2.79
CA TYR A 186 11.33 -2.51 -1.47
C TYR A 186 10.45 -3.25 -0.46
N THR A 187 11.04 -4.28 0.14
CA THR A 187 10.47 -5.02 1.26
C THR A 187 11.56 -5.24 2.30
N GLU A 188 11.23 -5.15 3.58
CA GLU A 188 12.20 -5.32 4.68
C GLU A 188 12.76 -6.73 4.79
N ASN A 189 12.00 -7.73 4.38
CA ASN A 189 12.40 -9.12 4.44
C ASN A 189 13.18 -9.52 3.19
N THR A 190 14.52 -9.45 3.27
CA THR A 190 15.42 -10.09 2.31
C THR A 190 15.38 -11.63 2.39
N SER A 191 14.87 -12.21 3.46
CA SER A 191 14.55 -13.64 3.53
C SER A 191 13.20 -13.88 2.84
N ARG A 192 13.26 -14.22 1.57
CA ARG A 192 12.17 -14.47 0.61
C ARG A 192 11.13 -15.54 1.01
N THR A 193 11.02 -15.89 2.28
CA THR A 193 10.12 -16.93 2.80
C THR A 193 8.75 -16.42 3.25
N ASN A 194 8.57 -15.09 3.45
CA ASN A 194 7.26 -14.49 3.73
C ASN A 194 6.83 -13.55 2.59
N THR A 195 6.20 -14.14 1.60
CA THR A 195 5.81 -13.58 0.30
C THR A 195 4.58 -12.66 0.34
N GLU A 196 4.36 -11.90 1.40
CA GLU A 196 3.10 -11.15 1.56
C GLU A 196 3.07 -9.75 0.96
N SER A 197 4.21 -9.16 0.52
CA SER A 197 4.22 -7.81 -0.06
C SER A 197 4.90 -7.73 -1.42
N SER A 198 4.24 -7.07 -2.37
CA SER A 198 4.82 -6.74 -3.68
C SER A 198 5.88 -5.64 -3.63
N GLY A 199 5.98 -4.90 -2.51
CA GLY A 199 6.83 -3.71 -2.42
C GLY A 199 6.42 -2.54 -3.34
N ILE A 200 5.23 -2.62 -3.95
CA ILE A 200 4.71 -1.61 -4.87
C ILE A 200 3.75 -0.64 -4.17
N GLY A 201 3.06 -1.08 -3.12
CA GLY A 201 1.95 -0.35 -2.52
C GLY A 201 2.28 1.07 -2.09
N LEU A 202 3.35 1.29 -1.30
CA LEU A 202 3.74 2.64 -0.86
C LEU A 202 4.32 3.49 -2.00
N TYR A 203 5.06 2.91 -2.94
CA TYR A 203 5.49 3.60 -4.15
C TYR A 203 4.29 4.11 -4.95
N LEU A 204 3.32 3.25 -5.22
CA LEU A 204 2.08 3.59 -5.93
C LEU A 204 1.32 4.69 -5.18
N SER A 205 1.14 4.55 -3.86
CA SER A 205 0.46 5.55 -3.03
C SER A 205 1.11 6.92 -3.14
N LYS A 206 2.44 6.99 -3.10
CA LYS A 206 3.17 8.24 -3.27
C LYS A 206 2.90 8.87 -4.64
N LYS A 207 2.93 8.06 -5.71
CA LYS A 207 2.62 8.53 -7.07
C LYS A 207 1.18 9.03 -7.22
N LEU A 208 0.21 8.34 -6.59
CA LEU A 208 -1.19 8.78 -6.58
C LEU A 208 -1.36 10.12 -5.84
N VAL A 209 -0.73 10.26 -4.67
CA VAL A 209 -0.76 11.51 -3.89
C VAL A 209 -0.10 12.66 -4.66
N GLU A 210 1.07 12.42 -5.27
CA GLU A 210 1.76 13.39 -6.14
C GLU A 210 0.86 13.80 -7.33
N GLY A 211 0.16 12.84 -7.95
CA GLY A 211 -0.78 13.10 -9.04
C GLY A 211 -1.98 13.96 -8.63
N MET A 212 -2.42 13.86 -7.37
CA MET A 212 -3.45 14.73 -6.78
C MET A 212 -2.90 16.10 -6.32
N GLY A 213 -1.64 16.42 -6.61
CA GLY A 213 -0.98 17.66 -6.18
C GLY A 213 -0.61 17.69 -4.69
N GLY A 214 -0.53 16.52 -4.05
CA GLY A 214 -0.17 16.33 -2.66
C GLY A 214 1.28 15.90 -2.44
N GLU A 215 1.60 15.58 -1.20
CA GLU A 215 2.91 15.06 -0.79
C GLU A 215 2.73 13.86 0.15
N MET A 216 3.55 12.81 -0.03
CA MET A 216 3.58 11.65 0.88
C MET A 216 4.99 11.43 1.41
N THR A 217 5.11 11.36 2.74
CA THR A 217 6.38 11.19 3.45
C THR A 217 6.28 10.10 4.50
N ALA A 218 7.42 9.52 4.88
CA ALA A 218 7.52 8.59 6.00
C ALA A 218 8.62 9.03 6.96
N ARG A 219 8.49 8.63 8.23
CA ARG A 219 9.50 8.84 9.28
C ARG A 219 9.53 7.63 10.20
N LEU A 220 10.70 7.39 10.76
CA LEU A 220 10.91 6.43 11.83
C LEU A 220 11.65 7.16 12.95
N ASP A 221 11.02 7.26 14.11
CA ASP A 221 11.59 7.92 15.29
C ASP A 221 11.22 7.13 16.54
N GLY A 222 12.21 6.79 17.35
CA GLY A 222 12.00 6.06 18.61
C GLY A 222 11.22 4.74 18.48
N GLY A 223 11.32 4.05 17.35
CA GLY A 223 10.54 2.83 17.10
C GLY A 223 9.09 3.07 16.64
N ILE A 224 8.72 4.32 16.42
CA ILE A 224 7.42 4.72 15.83
C ILE A 224 7.62 5.00 14.35
N PHE A 225 7.01 4.19 13.50
CA PHE A 225 6.92 4.47 12.07
C PHE A 225 5.69 5.32 11.78
N SER A 226 5.83 6.33 10.96
CA SER A 226 4.73 7.21 10.56
C SER A 226 4.73 7.48 9.08
N ILE A 227 3.54 7.44 8.49
CA ILE A 227 3.27 7.87 7.11
C ILE A 227 2.42 9.14 7.19
N SER A 228 2.81 10.16 6.44
CA SER A 228 2.04 11.40 6.32
C SER A 228 1.62 11.62 4.86
N VAL A 229 0.36 11.99 4.68
CA VAL A 229 -0.24 12.37 3.39
C VAL A 229 -0.74 13.79 3.50
N LYS A 230 -0.29 14.68 2.61
CA LYS A 230 -0.77 16.06 2.50
C LYS A 230 -1.61 16.19 1.24
N LEU A 231 -2.81 16.71 1.36
CA LEU A 231 -3.68 17.06 0.24
C LEU A 231 -4.06 18.54 0.32
N ARG A 232 -4.26 19.13 -0.86
CA ARG A 232 -4.58 20.56 -0.97
C ARG A 232 -5.95 20.83 -0.36
N ARG A 233 -5.99 21.76 0.59
CA ARG A 233 -7.20 22.25 1.21
C ARG A 233 -8.00 23.10 0.22
N VAL A 234 -9.33 22.99 0.30
CA VAL A 234 -10.30 23.84 -0.40
C VAL A 234 -10.88 24.86 0.58
#